data_1b398c10f63fca33b315eb801b6aa862
#
_entry.id   1b398c10f63fca33b315eb801b6aa862
#
_cell.length_a   1.000
_cell.length_b   1.000
_cell.length_c   1.000
_cell.angle_alpha   90.00
_cell.angle_beta   90.00
_cell.angle_gamma   90.00
#
_symmetry.space_group_name_H-M   'P 1'
#
loop_
_entity.id
_entity.type
_entity.pdbx_description
1 polymer ?
#
loop_
_entity_poly.entity_id
_entity_poly.type
_entity_poly.pdbx_seq_one_letter_code
_entity_poly.pdbx_strand_id
1 'polypeptide(L)'
;MARKNIAVAAFLSAAVLVLSGCATGFDAATNTQGDSGNGRSMDVGSLQIRNATVVVDPADTTRATVLMTVINTDETVDDVLDGVAAAKTVGVVGEVNIPLPHKEVVNVGFDPEARIGIPIIVLTSVSGALEPGTFVNLSFMFASGQSAPMSLLVNEKSGFYADIEIPVAAQAVVPEPVPSAS
;
A
#
# COMPACT_ATOMS: atom_id res chain seq x y z
N MET A 1 41.54 -32.59 -37.46
CA MET A 1 41.29 -31.27 -36.91
C MET A 1 39.79 -31.00 -36.66
N ALA A 2 38.85 -31.44 -37.50
CA ALA A 2 37.42 -31.21 -37.37
C ALA A 2 36.80 -31.71 -36.04
N ARG A 3 37.18 -32.89 -35.53
CA ARG A 3 36.60 -33.44 -34.30
C ARG A 3 36.91 -32.63 -33.04
N LYS A 4 38.06 -31.98 -32.94
CA LYS A 4 38.40 -31.09 -31.81
C LYS A 4 37.55 -29.82 -31.80
N ASN A 5 37.25 -29.27 -32.96
CA ASN A 5 36.47 -28.03 -33.07
C ASN A 5 34.98 -28.26 -32.74
N ILE A 6 34.46 -29.46 -33.04
CA ILE A 6 33.07 -29.84 -32.69
C ILE A 6 32.93 -30.00 -31.18
N ALA A 7 33.92 -30.60 -30.50
CA ALA A 7 33.89 -30.77 -29.05
C ALA A 7 33.95 -29.40 -28.30
N VAL A 8 34.76 -28.46 -28.79
CA VAL A 8 34.88 -27.12 -28.22
C VAL A 8 33.59 -26.35 -28.43
N ALA A 9 32.97 -26.42 -29.61
CA ALA A 9 31.71 -25.76 -29.91
C ALA A 9 30.55 -26.32 -29.02
N ALA A 10 30.52 -27.64 -28.81
CA ALA A 10 29.53 -28.27 -27.93
C ALA A 10 29.71 -27.87 -26.46
N PHE A 11 30.92 -27.67 -26.00
CA PHE A 11 31.21 -27.26 -24.63
C PHE A 11 30.85 -25.77 -24.39
N LEU A 12 31.10 -24.91 -25.37
CA LEU A 12 30.71 -23.49 -25.33
C LEU A 12 29.20 -23.34 -25.33
N SER A 13 28.46 -24.07 -26.15
CA SER A 13 26.99 -24.00 -26.17
C SER A 13 26.36 -24.56 -24.90
N ALA A 14 26.91 -25.58 -24.27
CA ALA A 14 26.44 -26.06 -22.96
C ALA A 14 26.70 -25.05 -21.83
N ALA A 15 27.82 -24.33 -21.85
CA ALA A 15 28.17 -23.32 -20.88
C ALA A 15 27.21 -22.11 -20.95
N VAL A 16 26.78 -21.69 -22.14
CA VAL A 16 25.81 -20.60 -22.32
C VAL A 16 24.42 -20.96 -21.78
N LEU A 17 23.98 -22.20 -21.93
CA LEU A 17 22.71 -22.70 -21.43
C LEU A 17 22.65 -22.77 -19.89
N VAL A 18 23.80 -23.04 -19.23
CA VAL A 18 23.86 -23.04 -17.76
C VAL A 18 23.84 -21.63 -17.16
N LEU A 19 24.34 -20.63 -17.86
CA LEU A 19 24.32 -19.24 -17.39
C LEU A 19 22.97 -18.54 -17.57
N SER A 20 22.08 -19.03 -18.45
CA SER A 20 20.75 -18.42 -18.67
C SER A 20 19.72 -18.82 -17.63
N GLY A 21 20.01 -19.73 -16.70
CA GLY A 21 19.09 -20.22 -15.67
C GLY A 21 19.04 -19.39 -14.38
N CYS A 22 19.85 -18.34 -14.24
CA CYS A 22 20.04 -17.67 -12.94
C CYS A 22 19.02 -16.60 -12.55
N ALA A 23 17.94 -16.40 -13.28
CA ALA A 23 17.01 -15.30 -12.97
C ALA A 23 15.52 -15.69 -12.93
N THR A 24 15.18 -16.97 -13.04
CA THR A 24 13.78 -17.39 -13.08
C THR A 24 13.53 -18.45 -12.00
N GLY A 25 12.93 -18.02 -10.89
CA GLY A 25 12.54 -18.90 -9.80
C GLY A 25 11.97 -18.13 -8.62
N PHE A 26 11.48 -18.83 -7.61
CA PHE A 26 10.94 -18.24 -6.37
C PHE A 26 11.97 -17.41 -5.61
N ASP A 27 13.28 -17.64 -5.85
CA ASP A 27 14.40 -16.90 -5.26
C ASP A 27 14.98 -15.82 -6.19
N ALA A 28 14.27 -15.43 -7.25
CA ALA A 28 14.71 -14.35 -8.12
C ALA A 28 14.87 -13.05 -7.30
N ALA A 29 15.97 -12.33 -7.52
CA ALA A 29 16.23 -11.05 -6.82
C ALA A 29 15.10 -10.03 -7.00
N THR A 30 14.31 -10.14 -8.06
CA THR A 30 13.12 -9.33 -8.30
C THR A 30 11.99 -9.60 -7.32
N ASN A 31 11.91 -10.79 -6.71
CA ASN A 31 10.91 -11.11 -5.70
C ASN A 31 11.22 -10.51 -4.32
N THR A 32 12.49 -10.17 -4.09
CA THR A 32 12.98 -9.52 -2.86
C THR A 32 13.18 -8.01 -3.04
N GLN A 33 12.94 -7.50 -4.25
CA GLN A 33 13.05 -6.08 -4.54
C GLN A 33 11.92 -5.34 -3.82
N GLY A 34 12.27 -4.40 -2.96
CA GLY A 34 11.27 -3.52 -2.31
C GLY A 34 10.48 -2.73 -3.35
N ASP A 35 9.32 -2.23 -2.92
CA ASP A 35 8.43 -1.44 -3.77
C ASP A 35 9.20 -0.31 -4.47
N SER A 36 9.17 -0.30 -5.80
CA SER A 36 9.87 0.68 -6.65
C SER A 36 9.00 1.87 -7.03
N GLY A 37 7.87 2.06 -6.37
CA GLY A 37 6.90 3.12 -6.63
C GLY A 37 6.73 4.08 -5.45
N ASN A 38 5.83 5.03 -5.61
CA ASN A 38 5.47 5.99 -4.55
C ASN A 38 4.66 5.36 -3.41
N GLY A 39 4.22 4.10 -3.54
CA GLY A 39 3.46 3.36 -2.54
C GLY A 39 4.28 2.24 -1.90
N ARG A 40 3.95 1.89 -0.66
CA ARG A 40 4.52 0.76 0.09
C ARG A 40 3.54 -0.39 0.15
N SER A 41 4.07 -1.61 0.19
CA SER A 41 3.28 -2.83 0.38
C SER A 41 3.75 -3.58 1.62
N MET A 42 2.82 -4.24 2.30
CA MET A 42 3.10 -5.09 3.45
C MET A 42 2.03 -6.18 3.56
N ASP A 43 2.46 -7.38 3.93
CA ASP A 43 1.57 -8.49 4.25
C ASP A 43 1.56 -8.71 5.76
N VAL A 44 0.37 -8.84 6.34
CA VAL A 44 0.16 -9.04 7.78
C VAL A 44 -0.92 -10.09 7.96
N GLY A 45 -0.53 -11.32 8.29
CA GLY A 45 -1.47 -12.45 8.36
C GLY A 45 -2.17 -12.70 7.03
N SER A 46 -3.51 -12.68 7.05
CA SER A 46 -4.34 -12.78 5.84
C SER A 46 -4.56 -11.43 5.14
N LEU A 47 -4.09 -10.34 5.71
CA LEU A 47 -4.25 -9.01 5.13
C LEU A 47 -3.06 -8.63 4.27
N GLN A 48 -3.33 -8.07 3.12
CA GLN A 48 -2.34 -7.54 2.20
C GLN A 48 -2.59 -6.05 1.98
N ILE A 49 -1.68 -5.21 2.45
CA ILE A 49 -1.70 -3.77 2.19
C ILE A 49 -0.90 -3.51 0.92
N ARG A 50 -1.46 -2.74 -0.01
CA ARG A 50 -0.83 -2.42 -1.29
C ARG A 50 -0.90 -0.92 -1.56
N ASN A 51 0.15 -0.41 -2.19
CA ASN A 51 0.28 0.97 -2.66
C ASN A 51 0.02 2.03 -1.57
N ALA A 52 0.33 1.72 -0.30
CA ALA A 52 0.12 2.65 0.80
C ALA A 52 1.01 3.88 0.66
N THR A 53 0.41 5.06 0.67
CA THR A 53 1.09 6.34 0.57
C THR A 53 0.29 7.44 1.26
N VAL A 54 0.87 8.61 1.41
CA VAL A 54 0.21 9.80 1.96
C VAL A 54 0.21 10.88 0.89
N VAL A 55 -0.92 11.58 0.74
CA VAL A 55 -1.05 12.70 -0.19
C VAL A 55 -1.39 13.96 0.58
N VAL A 56 -0.66 15.03 0.30
CA VAL A 56 -0.79 16.35 0.93
C VAL A 56 -1.00 17.42 -0.13
N ASP A 57 -1.79 18.43 0.19
CA ASP A 57 -1.86 19.65 -0.64
C ASP A 57 -0.63 20.52 -0.31
N PRO A 58 0.23 20.86 -1.28
CA PRO A 58 1.41 21.68 -1.03
C PRO A 58 1.04 23.11 -0.55
N ALA A 59 -0.18 23.55 -0.79
CA ALA A 59 -0.68 24.84 -0.28
C ALA A 59 -1.14 24.74 1.19
N ASP A 60 -1.43 23.54 1.69
CA ASP A 60 -1.83 23.28 3.08
C ASP A 60 -1.23 21.95 3.58
N THR A 61 0.01 21.98 4.05
CA THR A 61 0.71 20.80 4.59
C THR A 61 0.30 20.45 6.03
N THR A 62 -0.74 21.10 6.56
CA THR A 62 -1.29 20.76 7.88
C THR A 62 -2.18 19.53 7.84
N ARG A 63 -2.59 19.08 6.65
CA ARG A 63 -3.47 17.92 6.45
C ARG A 63 -3.04 17.08 5.27
N ALA A 64 -3.29 15.79 5.41
CA ALA A 64 -3.05 14.82 4.35
C ALA A 64 -4.08 13.70 4.40
N THR A 65 -4.21 12.96 3.32
CA THR A 65 -4.98 11.72 3.28
C THR A 65 -4.09 10.52 3.05
N VAL A 66 -4.46 9.39 3.64
CA VAL A 66 -3.81 8.09 3.37
C VAL A 66 -4.49 7.43 2.19
N LEU A 67 -3.70 6.99 1.23
CA LEU A 67 -4.16 6.14 0.13
C LEU A 67 -3.61 4.75 0.31
N MET A 68 -4.43 3.73 0.24
CA MET A 68 -4.00 2.34 0.22
C MET A 68 -5.11 1.43 -0.29
N THR A 69 -4.72 0.23 -0.71
CA THR A 69 -5.64 -0.88 -0.96
C THR A 69 -5.36 -1.95 0.08
N VAL A 70 -6.40 -2.42 0.77
CA VAL A 70 -6.32 -3.55 1.69
C VAL A 70 -7.08 -4.72 1.10
N ILE A 71 -6.43 -5.88 1.01
CA ILE A 71 -7.00 -7.12 0.51
C ILE A 71 -7.06 -8.08 1.68
N ASN A 72 -8.26 -8.53 2.04
CA ASN A 72 -8.42 -9.61 3.01
C ASN A 72 -8.48 -10.94 2.24
N THR A 73 -7.44 -11.75 2.37
CA THR A 73 -7.32 -13.05 1.68
C THR A 73 -7.87 -14.21 2.51
N ASP A 74 -8.41 -13.94 3.70
CA ASP A 74 -9.06 -14.98 4.50
C ASP A 74 -10.28 -15.55 3.78
N GLU A 75 -10.51 -16.84 3.95
CA GLU A 75 -11.62 -17.55 3.29
C GLU A 75 -12.96 -17.28 3.96
N THR A 76 -12.98 -16.92 5.24
CA THR A 76 -14.19 -16.93 6.07
C THR A 76 -14.23 -15.86 7.15
N VAL A 77 -13.12 -15.18 7.44
CA VAL A 77 -13.02 -14.26 8.58
C VAL A 77 -12.89 -12.82 8.09
N ASP A 78 -13.86 -12.01 8.48
CA ASP A 78 -13.80 -10.56 8.30
C ASP A 78 -12.84 -9.95 9.31
N ASP A 79 -12.21 -8.84 8.97
CA ASP A 79 -11.41 -8.03 9.88
C ASP A 79 -11.86 -6.57 9.83
N VAL A 80 -11.29 -5.73 10.66
CA VAL A 80 -11.55 -4.29 10.68
C VAL A 80 -10.22 -3.58 10.89
N LEU A 81 -9.95 -2.57 10.09
CA LEU A 81 -8.92 -1.59 10.43
C LEU A 81 -9.54 -0.65 11.48
N ASP A 82 -9.15 -0.83 12.73
CA ASP A 82 -9.77 -0.18 13.89
C ASP A 82 -8.91 0.95 14.47
N GLY A 83 -7.71 1.17 13.91
CA GLY A 83 -6.88 2.27 14.37
C GLY A 83 -5.68 2.55 13.48
N VAL A 84 -5.18 3.76 13.62
CA VAL A 84 -3.90 4.21 13.05
C VAL A 84 -3.13 4.95 14.12
N ALA A 85 -1.96 4.44 14.47
CA ALA A 85 -1.01 5.15 15.31
C ALA A 85 0.01 5.89 14.45
N ALA A 86 0.33 7.12 14.81
CA ALA A 86 1.29 7.96 14.12
C ALA A 86 2.38 8.47 15.07
N ALA A 87 3.46 8.99 14.51
CA ALA A 87 4.46 9.70 15.30
C ALA A 87 3.84 10.92 16.02
N LYS A 88 4.45 11.38 17.12
CA LYS A 88 3.90 12.48 17.96
C LYS A 88 3.63 13.80 17.23
N THR A 89 4.22 14.00 16.07
CA THR A 89 4.05 15.20 15.22
C THR A 89 2.89 15.11 14.24
N VAL A 90 2.26 13.94 14.14
CA VAL A 90 1.14 13.66 13.24
C VAL A 90 -0.02 13.10 14.04
N GLY A 91 -1.19 13.69 13.89
CA GLY A 91 -2.45 13.20 14.46
C GLY A 91 -3.29 12.49 13.40
N VAL A 92 -4.23 11.69 13.86
CA VAL A 92 -5.29 11.07 13.03
C VAL A 92 -6.60 11.74 13.38
N VAL A 93 -7.38 12.12 12.38
CA VAL A 93 -8.69 12.80 12.58
C VAL A 93 -9.79 11.76 12.65
N GLY A 94 -10.54 11.81 13.77
CA GLY A 94 -11.68 10.92 13.97
C GLY A 94 -11.32 9.49 14.36
N GLU A 95 -12.33 8.64 14.42
CA GLU A 95 -12.17 7.21 14.66
C GLU A 95 -11.96 6.49 13.32
N VAL A 96 -11.01 5.56 13.29
CA VAL A 96 -10.79 4.67 12.18
C VAL A 96 -11.57 3.40 12.46
N ASN A 97 -12.52 3.07 11.60
CA ASN A 97 -13.32 1.83 11.70
C ASN A 97 -13.71 1.42 10.28
N ILE A 98 -12.80 0.75 9.58
CA ILE A 98 -12.96 0.37 8.18
C ILE A 98 -13.15 -1.15 8.10
N PRO A 99 -14.35 -1.64 7.74
CA PRO A 99 -14.60 -3.05 7.54
C PRO A 99 -13.72 -3.63 6.42
N LEU A 100 -13.18 -4.80 6.65
CA LEU A 100 -12.36 -5.57 5.71
C LEU A 100 -12.98 -6.97 5.55
N PRO A 101 -14.04 -7.11 4.74
CA PRO A 101 -14.71 -8.39 4.55
C PRO A 101 -13.74 -9.42 3.97
N HIS A 102 -13.94 -10.70 4.30
CA HIS A 102 -13.15 -11.80 3.75
C HIS A 102 -13.27 -11.87 2.22
N LYS A 103 -12.17 -12.21 1.54
CA LYS A 103 -12.06 -12.29 0.07
C LYS A 103 -12.37 -10.99 -0.67
N GLU A 104 -12.36 -9.86 0.03
CA GLU A 104 -12.65 -8.56 -0.60
C GLU A 104 -11.43 -7.64 -0.63
N VAL A 105 -11.55 -6.66 -1.51
CA VAL A 105 -10.60 -5.57 -1.71
C VAL A 105 -11.24 -4.27 -1.26
N VAL A 106 -10.63 -3.59 -0.32
CA VAL A 106 -11.07 -2.30 0.20
C VAL A 106 -10.07 -1.22 -0.18
N ASN A 107 -10.53 -0.22 -0.93
CA ASN A 107 -9.73 0.97 -1.23
C ASN A 107 -9.97 2.03 -0.16
N VAL A 108 -8.90 2.69 0.27
CA VAL A 108 -8.91 3.77 1.25
C VAL A 108 -8.38 5.05 0.60
N GLY A 109 -9.13 6.13 0.73
CA GLY A 109 -8.76 7.47 0.24
C GLY A 109 -8.88 7.67 -1.27
N PHE A 110 -8.90 6.63 -2.07
CA PHE A 110 -9.07 6.69 -3.52
C PHE A 110 -9.71 5.42 -4.07
N ASP A 111 -10.64 5.57 -4.98
CA ASP A 111 -11.21 4.45 -5.74
C ASP A 111 -11.13 4.76 -7.24
N PRO A 112 -10.42 3.94 -8.03
CA PRO A 112 -10.30 4.14 -9.48
C PRO A 112 -11.64 3.99 -10.22
N GLU A 113 -12.65 3.37 -9.61
CA GLU A 113 -13.99 3.22 -10.16
C GLU A 113 -14.94 4.35 -9.71
N ALA A 114 -14.43 5.36 -8.99
CA ALA A 114 -15.17 6.52 -8.49
C ALA A 114 -16.46 6.13 -7.70
N ARG A 115 -16.38 5.02 -6.93
CA ARG A 115 -17.48 4.60 -6.05
C ARG A 115 -17.67 5.62 -4.92
N ILE A 116 -18.90 5.88 -4.56
CA ILE A 116 -19.25 6.81 -3.47
C ILE A 116 -19.07 6.08 -2.12
N GLY A 117 -18.61 6.81 -1.11
CA GLY A 117 -18.53 6.28 0.26
C GLY A 117 -17.23 5.52 0.57
N ILE A 118 -16.15 5.85 -0.13
CA ILE A 118 -14.83 5.29 0.15
C ILE A 118 -14.39 5.71 1.56
N PRO A 119 -13.88 4.79 2.40
CA PRO A 119 -13.30 5.15 3.68
C PRO A 119 -12.09 6.06 3.51
N ILE A 120 -11.98 7.10 4.33
CA ILE A 120 -10.90 8.08 4.26
C ILE A 120 -10.22 8.16 5.62
N ILE A 121 -8.89 8.11 5.63
CA ILE A 121 -8.06 8.37 6.80
C ILE A 121 -7.38 9.72 6.61
N VAL A 122 -7.71 10.68 7.47
CA VAL A 122 -7.12 12.02 7.44
C VAL A 122 -6.05 12.15 8.51
N LEU A 123 -4.91 12.64 8.10
CA LEU A 123 -3.80 12.99 9.00
C LEU A 123 -3.74 14.50 9.20
N THR A 124 -3.31 14.91 10.38
CA THR A 124 -3.00 16.31 10.69
C THR A 124 -1.56 16.44 11.14
N SER A 125 -0.89 17.52 10.78
CA SER A 125 0.47 17.83 11.23
C SER A 125 0.47 19.05 12.15
N VAL A 126 1.21 18.94 13.24
CA VAL A 126 1.39 20.04 14.19
C VAL A 126 2.64 20.88 13.85
N SER A 127 3.56 20.37 13.01
CA SER A 127 4.89 21.00 12.81
C SER A 127 5.57 20.64 11.49
N GLY A 128 4.83 20.68 10.36
CA GLY A 128 5.44 20.46 9.04
C GLY A 128 5.90 19.01 8.76
N ALA A 129 5.39 18.03 9.52
CA ALA A 129 5.77 16.62 9.34
C ALA A 129 5.13 15.96 8.11
N LEU A 130 4.29 16.68 7.37
CA LEU A 130 3.61 16.21 6.17
C LEU A 130 4.08 16.96 4.92
N GLU A 131 5.36 17.31 4.84
CA GLU A 131 5.90 17.94 3.64
C GLU A 131 6.13 16.94 2.51
N PRO A 132 5.82 17.29 1.25
CA PRO A 132 6.08 16.43 0.10
C PRO A 132 7.55 15.98 0.05
N GLY A 133 7.76 14.71 -0.29
CA GLY A 133 9.09 14.11 -0.37
C GLY A 133 9.64 13.60 0.98
N THR A 134 8.94 13.81 2.09
CA THR A 134 9.32 13.26 3.40
C THR A 134 8.65 11.90 3.64
N PHE A 135 9.01 11.23 4.74
CA PHE A 135 8.40 9.99 5.16
C PHE A 135 7.68 10.16 6.50
N VAL A 136 6.48 9.60 6.60
CA VAL A 136 5.73 9.51 7.84
C VAL A 136 5.62 8.04 8.27
N ASN A 137 5.89 7.79 9.56
CA ASN A 137 5.74 6.46 10.14
C ASN A 137 4.33 6.31 10.72
N LEU A 138 3.58 5.39 10.16
CA LEU A 138 2.24 5.02 10.61
C LEU A 138 2.24 3.54 11.00
N SER A 139 1.38 3.17 11.95
CA SER A 139 1.09 1.78 12.26
C SER A 139 -0.42 1.57 12.16
N PHE A 140 -0.84 0.76 11.21
CA PHE A 140 -2.23 0.36 11.04
C PHE A 140 -2.54 -0.78 12.00
N MET A 141 -3.62 -0.66 12.77
CA MET A 141 -4.04 -1.64 13.77
C MET A 141 -5.33 -2.29 13.33
N PHE A 142 -5.41 -3.61 13.48
CA PHE A 142 -6.54 -4.42 13.05
C PHE A 142 -7.20 -5.09 14.24
N ALA A 143 -8.51 -5.29 14.16
CA ALA A 143 -9.31 -5.92 15.22
C ALA A 143 -8.87 -7.35 15.54
N SER A 144 -8.23 -8.03 14.57
CA SER A 144 -7.56 -9.33 14.80
C SER A 144 -6.36 -9.25 15.75
N GLY A 145 -5.97 -8.06 16.22
CA GLY A 145 -4.79 -7.82 17.06
C GLY A 145 -3.48 -7.71 16.27
N GLN A 146 -3.52 -7.76 14.96
CA GLN A 146 -2.36 -7.55 14.09
C GLN A 146 -2.06 -6.06 13.93
N SER A 147 -0.81 -5.74 13.57
CA SER A 147 -0.41 -4.37 13.24
C SER A 147 0.59 -4.33 12.09
N ALA A 148 0.48 -3.29 11.27
CA ALA A 148 1.34 -3.04 10.12
C ALA A 148 2.09 -1.71 10.29
N PRO A 149 3.30 -1.70 10.84
CA PRO A 149 4.13 -0.51 10.89
C PRO A 149 4.75 -0.23 9.52
N MET A 150 4.47 0.95 8.97
CA MET A 150 4.91 1.33 7.62
C MET A 150 5.48 2.74 7.63
N SER A 151 6.57 2.94 6.85
CA SER A 151 7.13 4.26 6.56
C SER A 151 6.63 4.68 5.19
N LEU A 152 5.67 5.61 5.14
CA LEU A 152 4.99 6.02 3.93
C LEU A 152 5.56 7.33 3.38
N LEU A 153 5.78 7.38 2.06
CA LEU A 153 6.18 8.59 1.38
C LEU A 153 5.00 9.58 1.36
N VAL A 154 5.28 10.84 1.65
CA VAL A 154 4.34 11.94 1.48
C VAL A 154 4.49 12.48 0.06
N ASN A 155 3.45 12.29 -0.75
CA ASN A 155 3.37 12.77 -2.12
C ASN A 155 2.59 14.08 -2.20
N GLU A 156 2.95 14.91 -3.15
CA GLU A 156 2.20 16.12 -3.49
C GLU A 156 0.90 15.79 -4.22
N LYS A 157 -0.16 16.54 -3.92
CA LYS A 157 -1.43 16.50 -4.66
C LYS A 157 -1.26 17.12 -6.04
N SER A 158 -0.58 16.39 -6.92
CA SER A 158 -0.32 16.80 -8.31
C SER A 158 -0.25 15.58 -9.22
N GLY A 159 -0.34 15.79 -10.53
CA GLY A 159 -0.27 14.71 -11.49
C GLY A 159 -1.30 13.61 -11.24
N PHE A 160 -0.85 12.40 -10.94
CA PHE A 160 -1.72 11.25 -10.64
C PHE A 160 -2.62 11.48 -9.42
N TYR A 161 -2.18 12.30 -8.47
CA TYR A 161 -2.90 12.59 -7.22
C TYR A 161 -3.73 13.88 -7.26
N ALA A 162 -3.84 14.56 -8.42
CA ALA A 162 -4.49 15.87 -8.53
C ALA A 162 -5.95 15.86 -8.07
N ASP A 163 -6.67 14.77 -8.31
CA ASP A 163 -8.10 14.63 -8.01
C ASP A 163 -8.38 14.03 -6.62
N ILE A 164 -7.33 13.77 -5.83
CA ILE A 164 -7.51 13.23 -4.47
C ILE A 164 -8.14 14.27 -3.55
N GLU A 165 -9.23 13.90 -2.88
CA GLU A 165 -9.85 14.76 -1.86
C GLU A 165 -9.07 14.68 -0.54
N ILE A 166 -8.78 15.85 0.04
CA ILE A 166 -8.24 16.00 1.39
C ILE A 166 -9.30 16.77 2.20
N PRO A 167 -10.09 16.09 3.03
CA PRO A 167 -11.20 16.72 3.75
C PRO A 167 -10.76 17.85 4.68
N VAL A 168 -11.48 18.96 4.64
CA VAL A 168 -11.10 20.22 5.32
C VAL A 168 -11.45 20.24 6.82
N ALA A 169 -12.37 19.44 7.30
CA ALA A 169 -12.63 19.14 8.73
C ALA A 169 -13.80 18.17 8.89
N ALA A 170 -13.68 17.26 9.87
CA ALA A 170 -14.75 16.59 10.59
C ALA A 170 -15.99 16.14 9.77
N GLN A 171 -15.78 15.43 8.68
CA GLN A 171 -16.78 14.49 8.20
C GLN A 171 -16.08 13.13 8.09
N ALA A 172 -15.98 12.44 9.22
CA ALA A 172 -15.89 10.99 9.18
C ALA A 172 -17.19 10.52 8.50
N VAL A 173 -17.13 10.23 7.22
CA VAL A 173 -18.20 9.53 6.55
C VAL A 173 -18.17 8.11 7.09
N VAL A 174 -19.02 7.86 8.08
CA VAL A 174 -19.37 6.51 8.48
C VAL A 174 -20.12 5.93 7.28
N PRO A 175 -19.61 4.90 6.59
CA PRO A 175 -20.38 4.27 5.54
C PRO A 175 -21.66 3.70 6.14
N GLU A 176 -22.82 4.06 5.57
CA GLU A 176 -24.06 3.40 5.93
C GLU A 176 -23.95 1.90 5.63
N PRO A 177 -24.41 1.05 6.55
CA PRO A 177 -24.37 -0.39 6.34
C PRO A 177 -25.15 -0.74 5.08
N VAL A 178 -24.52 -1.42 4.14
CA VAL A 178 -25.15 -1.93 2.93
C VAL A 178 -26.30 -2.85 3.36
N PRO A 179 -27.55 -2.62 2.93
CA PRO A 179 -28.66 -3.47 3.30
C PRO A 179 -28.43 -4.88 2.75
N SER A 180 -28.38 -5.85 3.65
CA SER A 180 -28.31 -7.27 3.31
C SER A 180 -29.47 -7.61 2.39
N ALA A 181 -29.19 -8.02 1.17
CA ALA A 181 -30.18 -8.58 0.26
C ALA A 181 -30.69 -9.91 0.86
N SER A 182 -31.97 -9.91 1.19
CA SER A 182 -32.72 -11.10 1.64
C SER A 182 -33.02 -12.01 0.49
#